data_c6a8adc60a1abdb88fc6c04af8cddcef
#
_entry.id   c6a8adc60a1abdb88fc6c04af8cddcef
#
_cell.length_a   1.000
_cell.length_b   1.000
_cell.length_c   1.000
_cell.angle_alpha   90.00
_cell.angle_beta   90.00
_cell.angle_gamma   90.00
#
_symmetry.space_group_name_H-M   'P 1'
#
loop_
_entity.id
_entity.type
_entity.pdbx_description
1 polymer ?
#
loop_
_entity_poly.entity_id
_entity_poly.type
_entity_poly.pdbx_seq_one_letter_code
_entity_poly.pdbx_strand_id
1 'polypeptide(L)'
;MNELNKGDRQMKQSTTLTITSLLTVLLALFHVTDDIARGLEPARPSNLVLVPILVVWLYATFVLAGRRSGYVILLLGSLLGVLIPVLHFQGRRIGEIAASSGGFFFIWTLLAVGVTALFSVVLSVHGLWSLRRG
;
A
#
# COMPACT_ATOMS: atom_id res chain seq x y z
N MET A 1 -28.57 -17.89 12.49
CA MET A 1 -28.40 -17.21 11.17
C MET A 1 -27.44 -16.02 11.21
N ASN A 2 -27.28 -15.31 12.34
CA ASN A 2 -26.41 -14.14 12.47
C ASN A 2 -24.90 -14.46 12.54
N GLU A 3 -24.49 -15.52 13.21
CA GLU A 3 -23.07 -15.85 13.41
C GLU A 3 -22.38 -16.33 12.12
N LEU A 4 -23.04 -17.16 11.32
CA LEU A 4 -22.54 -17.62 10.02
C LEU A 4 -22.30 -16.44 9.07
N ASN A 5 -23.22 -15.47 9.04
CA ASN A 5 -23.10 -14.28 8.21
C ASN A 5 -22.01 -13.31 8.71
N LYS A 6 -21.72 -13.27 10.01
CA LYS A 6 -20.64 -12.47 10.61
C LYS A 6 -19.27 -13.07 10.22
N GLY A 7 -19.12 -14.39 10.33
CA GLY A 7 -17.89 -15.08 9.93
C GLY A 7 -17.55 -14.92 8.46
N ASP A 8 -18.54 -15.07 7.56
CA ASP A 8 -18.37 -14.91 6.12
C ASP A 8 -17.94 -13.48 5.74
N ARG A 9 -18.54 -12.46 6.35
CA ARG A 9 -18.16 -11.05 6.13
C ARG A 9 -16.73 -10.76 6.60
N GLN A 10 -16.34 -11.29 7.75
CA GLN A 10 -14.99 -11.10 8.29
C GLN A 10 -13.93 -11.78 7.42
N MET A 11 -14.22 -12.95 6.90
CA MET A 11 -13.35 -13.67 5.99
C MET A 11 -13.20 -12.91 4.66
N LYS A 12 -14.28 -12.43 4.06
CA LYS A 12 -14.23 -11.60 2.83
C LYS A 12 -13.42 -10.33 3.04
N GLN A 13 -13.61 -9.64 4.16
CA GLN A 13 -12.87 -8.43 4.50
C GLN A 13 -11.36 -8.71 4.63
N SER A 14 -10.97 -9.77 5.33
CA SER A 14 -9.58 -10.18 5.48
C SER A 14 -8.94 -10.50 4.14
N THR A 15 -9.63 -11.25 3.29
CA THR A 15 -9.16 -11.58 1.94
C THR A 15 -8.98 -10.33 1.07
N THR A 16 -9.96 -9.42 1.09
CA THR A 16 -9.86 -8.16 0.33
C THR A 16 -8.69 -7.31 0.83
N LEU A 17 -8.50 -7.19 2.14
CA LEU A 17 -7.36 -6.47 2.71
C LEU A 17 -6.02 -7.10 2.29
N THR A 18 -5.92 -8.43 2.29
CA THR A 18 -4.72 -9.13 1.82
C THR A 18 -4.43 -8.79 0.37
N ILE A 19 -5.42 -8.85 -0.51
CA ILE A 19 -5.27 -8.54 -1.93
C ILE A 19 -4.85 -7.08 -2.13
N THR A 20 -5.53 -6.13 -1.51
CA THR A 20 -5.20 -4.70 -1.65
C THR A 20 -3.84 -4.37 -1.09
N SER A 21 -3.44 -4.99 0.03
CA SER A 21 -2.11 -4.85 0.62
C SER A 21 -1.02 -5.35 -0.32
N LEU A 22 -1.17 -6.54 -0.91
CA LEU A 22 -0.20 -7.10 -1.85
C LEU A 22 -0.10 -6.27 -3.13
N LEU A 23 -1.23 -5.79 -3.66
CA LEU A 23 -1.23 -4.89 -4.81
C LEU A 23 -0.52 -3.58 -4.49
N THR A 24 -0.74 -2.99 -3.32
CA THR A 24 -0.04 -1.77 -2.90
C THR A 24 1.47 -1.99 -2.85
N VAL A 25 1.93 -3.08 -2.24
CA VAL A 25 3.36 -3.44 -2.18
C VAL A 25 3.95 -3.62 -3.58
N LEU A 26 3.28 -4.39 -4.44
CA LEU A 26 3.74 -4.65 -5.80
C LEU A 26 3.84 -3.37 -6.64
N LEU A 27 2.80 -2.53 -6.59
CA LEU A 27 2.76 -1.26 -7.33
C LEU A 27 3.79 -0.27 -6.79
N ALA A 28 4.00 -0.22 -5.46
CA ALA A 28 5.03 0.61 -4.86
C ALA A 28 6.43 0.18 -5.29
N LEU A 29 6.69 -1.13 -5.40
CA LEU A 29 7.95 -1.66 -5.94
C LEU A 29 8.16 -1.25 -7.40
N PHE A 30 7.13 -1.35 -8.24
CA PHE A 30 7.22 -0.89 -9.63
C PHE A 30 7.49 0.59 -9.71
N HIS A 31 6.81 1.40 -8.88
CA HIS A 31 6.99 2.84 -8.87
C HIS A 31 8.41 3.24 -8.46
N VAL A 32 8.93 2.70 -7.36
CA VAL A 32 10.32 2.96 -6.90
C VAL A 32 11.34 2.49 -7.92
N THR A 33 11.11 1.36 -8.57
CA THR A 33 12.00 0.85 -9.62
C THR A 33 12.01 1.80 -10.83
N ASP A 34 10.86 2.31 -11.23
CA ASP A 34 10.75 3.30 -12.32
C ASP A 34 11.44 4.62 -11.95
N ASP A 35 11.31 5.09 -10.71
CA ASP A 35 12.01 6.28 -10.18
C ASP A 35 13.54 6.15 -10.30
N ILE A 36 14.06 5.01 -9.89
CA ILE A 36 15.50 4.72 -9.96
C ILE A 36 15.94 4.60 -11.43
N ALA A 37 15.18 3.89 -12.27
CA ALA A 37 15.50 3.70 -13.68
C ALA A 37 15.51 5.02 -14.46
N ARG A 38 14.68 5.98 -14.07
CA ARG A 38 14.65 7.33 -14.66
C ARG A 38 15.67 8.30 -14.06
N GLY A 39 16.39 7.89 -13.02
CA GLY A 39 17.32 8.76 -12.29
C GLY A 39 16.62 9.87 -11.50
N LEU A 40 15.33 9.71 -11.18
CA LEU A 40 14.58 10.62 -10.32
C LEU A 40 14.99 10.43 -8.86
N GLU A 41 15.23 9.19 -8.49
CA GLU A 41 15.80 8.79 -7.20
C GLU A 41 17.17 8.12 -7.44
N PRO A 42 18.26 8.62 -6.83
CA PRO A 42 19.57 8.00 -7.01
C PRO A 42 19.58 6.61 -6.36
N ALA A 43 20.10 5.62 -7.09
CA ALA A 43 20.34 4.29 -6.54
C ALA A 43 21.44 4.33 -5.47
N ARG A 44 21.05 4.35 -4.20
CA ARG A 44 21.95 4.42 -3.03
C ARG A 44 21.69 3.27 -2.07
N PRO A 45 22.70 2.86 -1.27
CA PRO A 45 22.48 1.88 -0.20
C PRO A 45 21.36 2.26 0.79
N SER A 46 21.08 3.57 0.95
CA SER A 46 19.96 4.05 1.77
C SER A 46 18.59 3.57 1.28
N ASN A 47 18.43 3.26 -0.01
CA ASN A 47 17.18 2.73 -0.56
C ASN A 47 16.88 1.31 -0.04
N LEU A 48 17.92 0.61 0.47
CA LEU A 48 17.75 -0.70 1.12
C LEU A 48 16.88 -0.63 2.40
N VAL A 49 16.65 0.56 2.97
CA VAL A 49 15.70 0.74 4.08
C VAL A 49 14.28 0.30 3.71
N LEU A 50 13.92 0.31 2.43
CA LEU A 50 12.64 -0.20 1.97
C LEU A 50 12.48 -1.70 2.20
N VAL A 51 13.56 -2.47 2.17
CA VAL A 51 13.51 -3.93 2.33
C VAL A 51 12.91 -4.34 3.67
N PRO A 52 13.42 -3.88 4.83
CA PRO A 52 12.80 -4.22 6.12
C PRO A 52 11.36 -3.70 6.23
N ILE A 53 11.03 -2.56 5.67
CA ILE A 53 9.65 -2.05 5.65
C ILE A 53 8.73 -3.03 4.90
N LEU A 54 9.14 -3.48 3.71
CA LEU A 54 8.38 -4.44 2.91
C LEU A 54 8.27 -5.80 3.60
N VAL A 55 9.34 -6.27 4.24
CA VAL A 55 9.32 -7.53 5.00
C VAL A 55 8.31 -7.46 6.14
N VAL A 56 8.32 -6.39 6.93
CA VAL A 56 7.35 -6.18 8.03
C VAL A 56 5.93 -6.08 7.48
N TRP A 57 5.74 -5.39 6.36
CA TRP A 57 4.43 -5.28 5.70
C TRP A 57 3.91 -6.63 5.22
N LEU A 58 4.74 -7.41 4.51
CA LEU A 58 4.37 -8.76 4.05
C LEU A 58 4.11 -9.71 5.23
N TYR A 59 4.94 -9.64 6.29
CA TYR A 59 4.71 -10.39 7.51
C TYR A 59 3.34 -10.06 8.14
N ALA A 60 3.00 -8.77 8.21
CA ALA A 60 1.69 -8.35 8.71
C ALA A 60 0.55 -8.87 7.83
N THR A 61 0.75 -8.87 6.50
CA THR A 61 -0.25 -9.34 5.53
C THR A 61 -0.53 -10.85 5.65
N PHE A 62 0.52 -11.67 5.81
CA PHE A 62 0.38 -13.12 5.78
C PHE A 62 0.29 -13.77 7.16
N VAL A 63 1.10 -13.31 8.12
CA VAL A 63 1.24 -13.98 9.42
C VAL A 63 0.36 -13.36 10.50
N LEU A 64 0.16 -12.05 10.44
CA LEU A 64 -0.68 -11.33 11.40
C LEU A 64 -2.09 -11.04 10.86
N ALA A 65 -2.51 -11.71 9.78
CA ALA A 65 -3.84 -11.55 9.20
C ALA A 65 -4.94 -11.73 10.26
N GLY A 66 -5.88 -10.80 10.33
CA GLY A 66 -6.98 -10.81 11.30
C GLY A 66 -6.61 -10.43 12.73
N ARG A 67 -5.32 -10.23 13.05
CA ARG A 67 -4.87 -9.78 14.37
C ARG A 67 -4.83 -8.26 14.46
N ARG A 68 -5.00 -7.72 15.65
CA ARG A 68 -4.94 -6.27 15.91
C ARG A 68 -3.60 -5.67 15.45
N SER A 69 -2.48 -6.33 15.77
CA SER A 69 -1.13 -5.91 15.34
C SER A 69 -1.00 -5.88 13.82
N GLY A 70 -1.57 -6.88 13.11
CA GLY A 70 -1.59 -6.91 11.65
C GLY A 70 -2.31 -5.70 11.07
N TYR A 71 -3.52 -5.42 11.53
CA TYR A 71 -4.27 -4.24 11.08
C TYR A 71 -3.54 -2.93 11.36
N VAL A 72 -2.86 -2.79 12.51
CA VAL A 72 -2.08 -1.58 12.84
C VAL A 72 -0.91 -1.41 11.88
N ILE A 73 -0.13 -2.47 11.63
CA ILE A 73 1.01 -2.41 10.71
C ILE A 73 0.54 -2.12 9.28
N LEU A 74 -0.52 -2.79 8.82
CA LEU A 74 -1.09 -2.55 7.49
C LEU A 74 -1.64 -1.13 7.35
N LEU A 75 -2.26 -0.58 8.39
CA LEU A 75 -2.72 0.81 8.42
C LEU A 75 -1.56 1.78 8.25
N LEU A 76 -0.48 1.61 9.04
CA LEU A 76 0.69 2.48 8.96
C LEU A 76 1.39 2.40 7.60
N GLY A 77 1.60 1.18 7.09
CA GLY A 77 2.17 0.96 5.76
C GLY A 77 1.29 1.57 4.66
N SER A 78 -0.02 1.38 4.73
CA SER A 78 -0.96 1.93 3.74
C SER A 78 -1.03 3.46 3.80
N LEU A 79 -0.90 4.08 4.96
CA LEU A 79 -0.78 5.53 5.07
C LEU A 79 0.48 6.05 4.37
N LEU A 80 1.61 5.35 4.50
CA LEU A 80 2.81 5.67 3.72
C LEU A 80 2.53 5.54 2.22
N GLY A 81 1.83 4.49 1.79
CA GLY A 81 1.43 4.30 0.38
C GLY A 81 0.55 5.43 -0.16
N VAL A 82 -0.37 5.96 0.64
CA VAL A 82 -1.19 7.13 0.26
C VAL A 82 -0.35 8.40 0.16
N LEU A 83 0.69 8.56 0.98
CA LEU A 83 1.57 9.72 0.94
C LEU A 83 2.42 9.78 -0.32
N ILE A 84 2.77 8.65 -0.94
CA ILE A 84 3.61 8.62 -2.16
C ILE A 84 3.04 9.53 -3.26
N PRO A 85 1.80 9.36 -3.77
CA PRO A 85 1.27 10.24 -4.77
C PRO A 85 1.13 11.70 -4.29
N VAL A 86 0.75 11.91 -3.02
CA VAL A 86 0.62 13.27 -2.48
C VAL A 86 1.94 14.04 -2.57
N LEU A 87 3.05 13.41 -2.18
CA LEU A 87 4.38 14.03 -2.23
C LEU A 87 4.85 14.26 -3.67
N HIS A 88 4.60 13.30 -4.57
CA HIS A 88 4.99 13.42 -5.98
C HIS A 88 4.21 14.53 -6.72
N PHE A 89 2.89 14.65 -6.48
CA PHE A 89 2.07 15.69 -7.09
C PHE A 89 2.42 17.11 -6.60
N GLN A 90 3.05 17.25 -5.44
CA GLN A 90 3.59 18.53 -4.97
C GLN A 90 4.94 18.87 -5.61
N GLY A 91 5.58 17.91 -6.25
CA GLY A 91 6.87 18.10 -6.95
C GLY A 91 6.72 18.94 -8.23
N ARG A 92 7.63 19.91 -8.44
CA ARG A 92 7.61 20.79 -9.62
C ARG A 92 7.84 20.05 -10.96
N ARG A 93 8.40 18.83 -10.92
CA ARG A 93 8.79 18.06 -12.12
C ARG A 93 7.70 17.11 -12.63
N ILE A 94 6.55 17.03 -11.98
CA ILE A 94 5.51 16.04 -12.35
C ILE A 94 5.02 16.24 -13.80
N GLY A 95 4.89 17.49 -14.26
CA GLY A 95 4.48 17.78 -15.64
C GLY A 95 5.52 17.35 -16.67
N GLU A 96 6.81 17.54 -16.38
CA GLU A 96 7.91 17.12 -17.25
C GLU A 96 7.98 15.58 -17.33
N ILE A 97 7.81 14.91 -16.20
CA ILE A 97 7.79 13.43 -16.13
C ILE A 97 6.60 12.89 -16.92
N ALA A 98 5.41 13.45 -16.74
CA ALA A 98 4.21 13.03 -17.44
C ALA A 98 4.33 13.16 -18.96
N ALA A 99 5.03 14.19 -19.45
CA ALA A 99 5.28 14.42 -20.87
C ALA A 99 6.44 13.58 -21.44
N SER A 100 7.23 12.91 -20.60
CA SER A 100 8.37 12.10 -21.03
C SER A 100 7.96 10.71 -21.54
N SER A 101 8.89 10.03 -22.24
CA SER A 101 8.70 8.63 -22.62
C SER A 101 8.45 7.78 -21.37
N GLY A 102 7.34 7.03 -21.36
CA GLY A 102 6.90 6.22 -20.20
C GLY A 102 6.30 7.02 -19.04
N GLY A 103 6.09 8.33 -19.17
CA GLY A 103 5.43 9.17 -18.17
C GLY A 103 4.03 8.66 -17.82
N PHE A 104 3.32 8.03 -18.77
CA PHE A 104 2.06 7.36 -18.52
C PHE A 104 2.20 6.24 -17.47
N PHE A 105 3.23 5.38 -17.60
CA PHE A 105 3.45 4.30 -16.64
C PHE A 105 3.75 4.85 -15.24
N PHE A 106 4.59 5.90 -15.15
CA PHE A 106 4.89 6.58 -13.90
C PHE A 106 3.61 7.10 -13.21
N ILE A 107 2.80 7.88 -13.92
CA ILE A 107 1.56 8.43 -13.37
C ILE A 107 0.56 7.34 -13.00
N TRP A 108 0.45 6.32 -13.86
CA TRP A 108 -0.45 5.20 -13.62
C TRP A 108 -0.08 4.43 -12.34
N THR A 109 1.19 4.05 -12.18
CA THR A 109 1.64 3.32 -10.98
C THR A 109 1.48 4.18 -9.72
N LEU A 110 1.79 5.47 -9.81
CA LEU A 110 1.61 6.43 -8.72
C LEU A 110 0.15 6.50 -8.23
N LEU A 111 -0.79 6.65 -9.15
CA LEU A 111 -2.22 6.69 -8.83
C LEU A 111 -2.71 5.33 -8.31
N ALA A 112 -2.27 4.23 -8.92
CA ALA A 112 -2.66 2.89 -8.52
C ALA A 112 -2.18 2.55 -7.11
N VAL A 113 -0.95 2.94 -6.72
CA VAL A 113 -0.45 2.84 -5.34
C VAL A 113 -1.38 3.60 -4.38
N GLY A 114 -1.69 4.86 -4.69
CA GLY A 114 -2.55 5.69 -3.85
C GLY A 114 -3.94 5.09 -3.65
N VAL A 115 -4.57 4.62 -4.71
CA VAL A 115 -5.91 4.01 -4.66
C VAL A 115 -5.90 2.71 -3.87
N THR A 116 -4.99 1.78 -4.16
CA THR A 116 -4.92 0.50 -3.44
C THR A 116 -4.55 0.69 -1.97
N ALA A 117 -3.66 1.63 -1.66
CA ALA A 117 -3.31 1.99 -0.29
C ALA A 117 -4.51 2.60 0.46
N LEU A 118 -5.30 3.47 -0.18
CA LEU A 118 -6.49 4.04 0.43
C LEU A 118 -7.52 2.96 0.79
N PHE A 119 -7.76 1.99 -0.10
CA PHE A 119 -8.61 0.84 0.22
C PHE A 119 -8.06 0.06 1.41
N SER A 120 -6.75 -0.18 1.48
CA SER A 120 -6.11 -0.87 2.60
C SER A 120 -6.24 -0.09 3.91
N VAL A 121 -6.17 1.25 3.89
CA VAL A 121 -6.44 2.11 5.05
C VAL A 121 -7.87 1.89 5.56
N VAL A 122 -8.86 2.01 4.68
CA VAL A 122 -10.28 1.85 5.03
C VAL A 122 -10.55 0.47 5.64
N LEU A 123 -10.04 -0.59 4.99
CA LEU A 123 -10.22 -1.96 5.46
C LEU A 123 -9.51 -2.24 6.78
N SER A 124 -8.32 -1.66 6.99
CA SER A 124 -7.57 -1.80 8.25
C SER A 124 -8.28 -1.10 9.41
N VAL A 125 -8.80 0.12 9.19
CA VAL A 125 -9.60 0.85 10.18
C VAL A 125 -10.87 0.09 10.53
N HIS A 126 -11.58 -0.43 9.52
CA HIS A 126 -12.77 -1.23 9.73
C HIS A 126 -12.47 -2.52 10.50
N GLY A 127 -11.35 -3.20 10.17
CA GLY A 127 -10.89 -4.38 10.90
C GLY A 127 -10.59 -4.09 12.38
N LEU A 128 -9.87 -3.00 12.66
CA LEU A 128 -9.60 -2.56 14.04
C LEU A 128 -10.89 -2.24 14.80
N TRP A 129 -11.87 -1.63 14.14
CA TRP A 129 -13.14 -1.29 14.74
C TRP A 129 -13.99 -2.55 15.05
N SER A 130 -14.02 -3.51 14.13
CA SER A 130 -14.73 -4.78 14.34
C SER A 130 -14.17 -5.57 15.54
N LEU A 131 -12.85 -5.55 15.74
CA LEU A 131 -12.19 -6.20 16.88
C LEU A 131 -12.44 -5.50 18.23
N ARG A 132 -12.93 -4.27 18.24
CA ARG A 132 -13.31 -3.56 19.48
C ARG A 132 -14.74 -3.86 19.92
N ARG A 133 -15.57 -4.34 18.99
CA ARG A 133 -17.01 -4.56 19.23
C ARG A 133 -17.37 -6.03 19.49
N GLY A 134 -16.43 -6.94 19.31
CA GLY A 134 -16.58 -8.36 19.61
C GLY A 134 -15.84 -8.75 20.84
#